data_604588ac00731d3c071d18108c5ab7d7
#
_entry.id   604588ac00731d3c071d18108c5ab7d7
#
_cell.length_a   1.000
_cell.length_b   1.000
_cell.length_c   1.000
_cell.angle_alpha   90.00
_cell.angle_beta   90.00
_cell.angle_gamma   90.00
#
_symmetry.space_group_name_H-M   'P 1'
#
loop_
_entity.id
_entity.type
_entity.pdbx_description
1 polymer ?
#
loop_
_entity_poly.entity_id
_entity_poly.type
_entity_poly.pdbx_seq_one_letter_code
_entity_poly.pdbx_strand_id
1 'polypeptide(L)'
;QADGGIGLLSSRLTLQGPVQKNKSSFILSGRRTYVDVLSKPFLNEDNAFSGSGYYFYDLTTKINYRISDKDRLYLSGYFGRDVFSFANSDNDIGIGIPWGNATTSLRWNHLFSDKLFMNTSLIFSDYRFEFNIAQSDFELKIFSGINDWNTKVDFLYQPNQRNTIKFGANYTYHEFTPGNATGRSGEVVFEPDEIYRQYSNEGALYFSDDIEITDALKVHAGLRYSSFQHSGYISFRDYIKNEFTASQDNYRHIEPRLTFRYKLNPTSSIKGAYTQNYQYIHLASTSAVSLPTDLWIPSSSGIEPKFSDQFAIGYFKNLKDNMYETAIEGYYKEMTNLIEYKEGILPEDNTNSNSDDAFAFGEGDSYGIELLIKKNKGKTTGWIGYTLSKTTRYFDEVNNGIEFPAKYDRRHDLSITATHNLSKKWVLSSVFVYATGNSITLPTERYVIAGNVYTEYTSRNGFRMEPYHRLDIGATYTPKKKRKFQSSWNFSIYNVYSRKNPYFIYFALEAPEGVDNGSIQEGNVTPKAYQVSIFP
;
A
#
# COMPACT_ATOMS: atom_id res chain seq x y z
N GLN A 1 -19.89 -23.80 10.19
CA GLN A 1 -20.57 -22.51 10.05
C GLN A 1 -20.28 -21.94 8.68
N ALA A 2 -21.29 -21.41 8.01
CA ALA A 2 -21.15 -20.66 6.78
C ALA A 2 -21.66 -19.24 7.00
N ASP A 3 -20.95 -18.27 6.46
CA ASP A 3 -21.35 -16.87 6.36
C ASP A 3 -21.23 -16.47 4.89
N GLY A 4 -22.27 -15.91 4.33
CA GLY A 4 -22.30 -15.46 2.94
C GLY A 4 -23.01 -14.13 2.82
N GLY A 5 -22.57 -13.32 1.88
CA GLY A 5 -23.15 -12.05 1.54
C GLY A 5 -23.21 -11.87 0.03
N ILE A 6 -24.33 -11.41 -0.45
CA ILE A 6 -24.51 -10.97 -1.84
C ILE A 6 -24.85 -9.49 -1.77
N GLY A 7 -24.03 -8.68 -2.39
CA GLY A 7 -24.21 -7.24 -2.54
C GLY A 7 -24.33 -6.84 -4.00
N LEU A 8 -24.60 -5.59 -4.26
CA LEU A 8 -24.72 -5.07 -5.63
C LEU A 8 -23.38 -5.15 -6.40
N LEU A 9 -22.25 -4.90 -5.72
CA LEU A 9 -20.94 -4.82 -6.37
C LEU A 9 -20.09 -6.07 -6.18
N SER A 10 -20.32 -6.86 -5.13
CA SER A 10 -19.52 -8.04 -4.81
C SER A 10 -20.28 -9.09 -4.03
N SER A 11 -19.82 -10.33 -4.12
CA SER A 11 -20.28 -11.44 -3.28
C SER A 11 -19.10 -12.03 -2.51
N ARG A 12 -19.40 -12.55 -1.31
CA ARG A 12 -18.45 -13.27 -0.48
C ARG A 12 -19.07 -14.51 0.12
N LEU A 13 -18.24 -15.52 0.33
CA LEU A 13 -18.63 -16.73 1.05
C LEU A 13 -17.48 -17.12 1.99
N THR A 14 -17.81 -17.36 3.23
CA THR A 14 -16.87 -17.85 4.23
C THR A 14 -17.40 -19.15 4.83
N LEU A 15 -16.59 -20.17 4.77
CA LEU A 15 -16.83 -21.48 5.40
C LEU A 15 -15.83 -21.65 6.54
N GLN A 16 -16.30 -22.00 7.71
CA GLN A 16 -15.43 -22.20 8.86
C GLN A 16 -15.99 -23.27 9.81
N GLY A 17 -15.08 -23.98 10.45
CA GLY A 17 -15.50 -24.96 11.42
C GLY A 17 -14.38 -25.85 11.92
N PRO A 18 -14.67 -26.74 12.86
CA PRO A 18 -13.71 -27.75 13.27
C PRO A 18 -13.59 -28.81 12.17
N VAL A 19 -12.35 -29.21 11.85
CA VAL A 19 -12.07 -30.47 11.11
C VAL A 19 -12.11 -31.61 12.11
N GLN A 20 -11.41 -31.46 13.22
CA GLN A 20 -11.47 -32.34 14.37
C GLN A 20 -11.79 -31.52 15.63
N LYS A 21 -12.89 -31.87 16.33
CA LYS A 21 -13.35 -31.11 17.52
C LYS A 21 -12.22 -30.97 18.54
N ASN A 22 -12.02 -29.73 19.03
CA ASN A 22 -10.98 -29.34 19.98
C ASN A 22 -9.52 -29.50 19.52
N LYS A 23 -9.27 -29.97 18.28
CA LYS A 23 -7.91 -30.22 17.78
C LYS A 23 -7.56 -29.40 16.55
N SER A 24 -8.48 -29.29 15.61
CA SER A 24 -8.22 -28.56 14.38
C SER A 24 -9.44 -27.79 13.88
N SER A 25 -9.20 -26.65 13.23
CA SER A 25 -10.23 -25.89 12.56
C SER A 25 -9.73 -25.27 11.27
N PHE A 26 -10.66 -24.91 10.40
CA PHE A 26 -10.37 -24.23 9.17
C PHE A 26 -11.27 -23.01 8.98
N ILE A 27 -10.78 -22.06 8.19
CA ILE A 27 -11.53 -20.95 7.58
C ILE A 27 -11.15 -20.94 6.11
N LEU A 28 -12.14 -20.88 5.23
CA LEU A 28 -12.01 -20.66 3.81
C LEU A 28 -12.96 -19.52 3.42
N SER A 29 -12.43 -18.47 2.85
CA SER A 29 -13.20 -17.30 2.44
C SER A 29 -12.83 -16.91 1.03
N GLY A 30 -13.85 -16.73 0.19
CA GLY A 30 -13.67 -16.22 -1.17
C GLY A 30 -14.58 -15.02 -1.41
N ARG A 31 -14.09 -14.06 -2.18
CA ARG A 31 -14.81 -12.87 -2.59
C ARG A 31 -14.51 -12.58 -4.07
N ARG A 32 -15.52 -12.07 -4.80
CA ARG A 32 -15.38 -11.52 -6.14
C ARG A 32 -16.26 -10.30 -6.31
N THR A 33 -15.73 -9.27 -6.96
CA THR A 33 -16.53 -8.18 -7.52
C THR A 33 -17.00 -8.54 -8.93
N TYR A 34 -18.09 -7.94 -9.38
CA TYR A 34 -18.66 -8.18 -10.72
C TYR A 34 -19.12 -6.88 -11.39
N VAL A 35 -18.37 -5.80 -11.14
CA VAL A 35 -18.59 -4.52 -11.83
C VAL A 35 -18.42 -4.68 -13.34
N ASP A 36 -17.48 -5.52 -13.76
CA ASP A 36 -17.26 -5.94 -15.14
C ASP A 36 -18.52 -6.54 -15.82
N VAL A 37 -19.33 -7.26 -15.07
CA VAL A 37 -20.58 -7.85 -15.57
C VAL A 37 -21.74 -6.86 -15.51
N LEU A 38 -21.81 -6.08 -14.42
CA LEU A 38 -22.91 -5.15 -14.20
C LEU A 38 -22.83 -3.91 -15.09
N SER A 39 -21.66 -3.49 -15.52
CA SER A 39 -21.48 -2.37 -16.43
C SER A 39 -21.89 -2.68 -17.87
N LYS A 40 -21.80 -3.95 -18.32
CA LYS A 40 -22.09 -4.35 -19.71
C LYS A 40 -23.43 -3.88 -20.25
N PRO A 41 -24.57 -3.94 -19.54
CA PRO A 41 -25.84 -3.47 -20.06
C PRO A 41 -25.92 -1.95 -20.27
N PHE A 42 -24.99 -1.19 -19.67
CA PHE A 42 -24.92 0.27 -19.76
C PHE A 42 -23.86 0.76 -20.74
N LEU A 43 -23.04 -0.14 -21.25
CA LEU A 43 -22.03 0.11 -22.28
C LEU A 43 -22.59 -0.45 -23.59
N ASN A 44 -23.18 0.42 -24.42
CA ASN A 44 -23.64 0.03 -25.75
C ASN A 44 -22.47 -0.43 -26.61
N GLU A 45 -22.70 -1.34 -27.56
CA GLU A 45 -21.66 -1.83 -28.49
C GLU A 45 -21.01 -0.70 -29.29
N ASP A 46 -21.75 0.38 -29.56
CA ASP A 46 -21.29 1.59 -30.24
C ASP A 46 -20.47 2.52 -29.32
N ASN A 47 -20.27 2.17 -28.04
CA ASN A 47 -19.46 2.98 -27.14
C ASN A 47 -18.00 2.54 -27.26
N ALA A 48 -17.11 3.49 -27.54
CA ALA A 48 -15.67 3.27 -27.66
C ALA A 48 -15.04 2.49 -26.47
N PHE A 49 -15.73 2.43 -25.33
CA PHE A 49 -15.32 1.73 -24.11
C PHE A 49 -16.05 0.40 -23.87
N SER A 50 -16.76 -0.17 -24.87
CA SER A 50 -17.57 -1.40 -24.75
C SER A 50 -16.75 -2.61 -24.39
N GLY A 51 -15.61 -2.76 -24.19
CA GLY A 51 -14.81 -3.89 -23.69
C GLY A 51 -14.12 -3.62 -22.36
N SER A 52 -14.36 -2.43 -21.78
CA SER A 52 -13.66 -2.01 -20.57
C SER A 52 -14.31 -2.57 -19.32
N GLY A 53 -13.52 -2.89 -18.32
CA GLY A 53 -14.02 -3.43 -17.08
C GLY A 53 -12.98 -3.47 -15.95
N TYR A 54 -13.48 -3.62 -14.74
CA TYR A 54 -12.68 -3.85 -13.56
C TYR A 54 -13.32 -4.91 -12.68
N TYR A 55 -12.54 -5.88 -12.27
CA TYR A 55 -12.94 -6.82 -11.24
C TYR A 55 -11.75 -7.25 -10.41
N PHE A 56 -12.03 -7.70 -9.20
CA PHE A 56 -11.04 -8.41 -8.39
C PHE A 56 -11.68 -9.65 -7.74
N TYR A 57 -10.83 -10.59 -7.40
CA TYR A 57 -11.20 -11.73 -6.60
C TYR A 57 -10.10 -12.07 -5.62
N ASP A 58 -10.49 -12.58 -4.47
CA ASP A 58 -9.57 -13.02 -3.44
C ASP A 58 -10.03 -14.31 -2.77
N LEU A 59 -9.04 -15.09 -2.35
CA LEU A 59 -9.21 -16.31 -1.60
C LEU A 59 -8.32 -16.26 -0.36
N THR A 60 -8.91 -16.46 0.80
CA THR A 60 -8.21 -16.57 2.07
C THR A 60 -8.47 -17.93 2.69
N THR A 61 -7.42 -18.61 3.11
CA THR A 61 -7.53 -19.87 3.84
C THR A 61 -6.70 -19.82 5.12
N LYS A 62 -7.19 -20.47 6.16
CA LYS A 62 -6.44 -20.68 7.38
C LYS A 62 -6.84 -22.01 8.00
N ILE A 63 -5.83 -22.80 8.33
CA ILE A 63 -5.98 -24.06 9.04
C ILE A 63 -5.15 -23.97 10.31
N ASN A 64 -5.70 -24.38 11.43
CA ASN A 64 -4.94 -24.56 12.64
C ASN A 64 -5.03 -26.02 13.10
N TYR A 65 -3.95 -26.49 13.68
CA TYR A 65 -3.84 -27.83 14.22
C TYR A 65 -3.09 -27.82 15.55
N ARG A 66 -3.75 -28.29 16.60
CA ARG A 66 -3.15 -28.46 17.93
C ARG A 66 -2.49 -29.84 17.99
N ILE A 67 -1.16 -29.86 17.94
CA ILE A 67 -0.37 -31.10 18.02
C ILE A 67 -0.40 -31.60 19.48
N SER A 68 -0.12 -30.70 20.42
CA SER A 68 -0.11 -30.94 21.86
C SER A 68 -0.67 -29.73 22.63
N ASP A 69 -0.64 -29.76 23.93
CA ASP A 69 -1.01 -28.60 24.77
C ASP A 69 0.01 -27.45 24.62
N LYS A 70 1.23 -27.79 24.22
CA LYS A 70 2.32 -26.82 24.03
C LYS A 70 2.56 -26.44 22.58
N ASP A 71 2.02 -27.21 21.63
CA ASP A 71 2.35 -27.07 20.21
C ASP A 71 1.12 -26.85 19.34
N ARG A 72 1.18 -25.81 18.53
CA ARG A 72 0.17 -25.51 17.50
C ARG A 72 0.81 -25.13 16.18
N LEU A 73 0.24 -25.68 15.11
CA LEU A 73 0.57 -25.30 13.73
C LEU A 73 -0.56 -24.48 13.13
N TYR A 74 -0.18 -23.48 12.37
CA TYR A 74 -1.08 -22.67 11.57
C TYR A 74 -0.57 -22.62 10.13
N LEU A 75 -1.42 -23.00 9.20
CA LEU A 75 -1.21 -22.78 7.78
C LEU A 75 -2.18 -21.69 7.35
N SER A 76 -1.67 -20.61 6.77
CA SER A 76 -2.49 -19.53 6.21
C SER A 76 -2.10 -19.30 4.76
N GLY A 77 -3.08 -19.04 3.90
CA GLY A 77 -2.87 -18.69 2.51
C GLY A 77 -3.79 -17.54 2.12
N TYR A 78 -3.27 -16.65 1.31
CA TYR A 78 -3.99 -15.59 0.63
C TYR A 78 -3.63 -15.60 -0.84
N PHE A 79 -4.61 -15.41 -1.69
CA PHE A 79 -4.45 -15.16 -3.11
C PHE A 79 -5.42 -14.08 -3.51
N GLY A 80 -4.93 -13.03 -4.18
CA GLY A 80 -5.75 -11.95 -4.68
C GLY A 80 -5.27 -11.50 -6.04
N ARG A 81 -6.19 -11.19 -6.94
CA ARG A 81 -5.90 -10.63 -8.26
C ARG A 81 -6.93 -9.58 -8.61
N ASP A 82 -6.43 -8.42 -9.01
CA ASP A 82 -7.16 -7.33 -9.61
C ASP A 82 -6.92 -7.34 -11.11
N VAL A 83 -7.95 -7.05 -11.89
CA VAL A 83 -7.85 -6.98 -13.35
C VAL A 83 -8.60 -5.75 -13.82
N PHE A 84 -7.85 -4.80 -14.34
CA PHE A 84 -8.39 -3.68 -15.10
C PHE A 84 -8.20 -3.97 -16.59
N SER A 85 -9.26 -3.81 -17.37
CA SER A 85 -9.23 -3.91 -18.81
C SER A 85 -9.84 -2.66 -19.43
N PHE A 86 -9.20 -2.17 -20.45
CA PHE A 86 -9.70 -1.10 -21.31
C PHE A 86 -9.66 -1.60 -22.75
N ALA A 87 -10.76 -1.47 -23.47
CA ALA A 87 -10.83 -1.79 -24.87
C ALA A 87 -11.47 -0.63 -25.61
N ASN A 88 -10.89 -0.27 -26.75
CA ASN A 88 -11.46 0.69 -27.70
C ASN A 88 -11.65 -0.04 -29.04
N SER A 89 -12.91 -0.33 -29.38
CA SER A 89 -13.27 -1.06 -30.58
C SER A 89 -13.00 -0.25 -31.86
N ASP A 90 -13.03 1.09 -31.79
CA ASP A 90 -12.85 1.95 -32.96
C ASP A 90 -11.39 1.93 -33.46
N ASN A 91 -10.43 1.73 -32.55
CA ASN A 91 -9.00 1.72 -32.85
C ASN A 91 -8.36 0.34 -32.67
N ASP A 92 -9.14 -0.70 -32.40
CA ASP A 92 -8.68 -2.07 -32.09
C ASP A 92 -7.59 -2.10 -31.01
N ILE A 93 -7.72 -1.23 -29.98
CA ILE A 93 -6.79 -1.12 -28.88
C ILE A 93 -7.36 -1.82 -27.65
N GLY A 94 -6.59 -2.76 -27.12
CA GLY A 94 -6.83 -3.40 -25.83
C GLY A 94 -5.71 -3.10 -24.85
N ILE A 95 -6.04 -2.65 -23.64
CA ILE A 95 -5.10 -2.47 -22.53
C ILE A 95 -5.57 -3.34 -21.37
N GLY A 96 -4.66 -4.16 -20.85
CA GLY A 96 -4.90 -5.00 -19.68
C GLY A 96 -3.88 -4.70 -18.59
N ILE A 97 -4.36 -4.47 -17.38
CA ILE A 97 -3.51 -4.23 -16.21
C ILE A 97 -3.92 -5.22 -15.10
N PRO A 98 -3.45 -6.47 -15.15
CA PRO A 98 -3.62 -7.40 -14.04
C PRO A 98 -2.49 -7.24 -13.03
N TRP A 99 -2.84 -7.18 -11.74
CA TRP A 99 -1.87 -7.25 -10.65
C TRP A 99 -2.43 -8.07 -9.50
N GLY A 100 -1.56 -8.54 -8.63
CA GLY A 100 -1.99 -9.32 -7.49
C GLY A 100 -0.85 -9.92 -6.69
N ASN A 101 -1.22 -10.63 -5.66
CA ASN A 101 -0.25 -11.33 -4.83
C ASN A 101 -0.79 -12.68 -4.33
N ALA A 102 0.17 -13.57 -4.05
CA ALA A 102 -0.07 -14.82 -3.34
C ALA A 102 0.84 -14.86 -2.11
N THR A 103 0.29 -15.20 -0.95
CA THR A 103 1.08 -15.34 0.27
C THR A 103 0.69 -16.62 0.99
N THR A 104 1.69 -17.38 1.41
CA THR A 104 1.49 -18.59 2.23
C THR A 104 2.38 -18.48 3.46
N SER A 105 1.84 -18.82 4.64
CA SER A 105 2.63 -18.88 5.86
C SER A 105 2.34 -20.14 6.65
N LEU A 106 3.42 -20.82 7.05
CA LEU A 106 3.40 -21.91 8.02
C LEU A 106 3.98 -21.37 9.33
N ARG A 107 3.21 -21.40 10.39
CA ARG A 107 3.63 -20.93 11.70
C ARG A 107 3.50 -22.03 12.74
N TRP A 108 4.57 -22.28 13.45
CA TRP A 108 4.61 -23.13 14.61
C TRP A 108 4.73 -22.29 15.88
N ASN A 109 3.79 -22.51 16.80
CA ASN A 109 3.79 -21.95 18.12
C ASN A 109 4.22 -23.02 19.11
N HIS A 110 5.20 -22.69 19.96
CA HIS A 110 5.66 -23.59 21.02
C HIS A 110 5.70 -22.90 22.38
N LEU A 111 5.11 -23.56 23.38
CA LEU A 111 5.14 -23.12 24.76
C LEU A 111 6.19 -23.92 25.54
N PHE A 112 7.39 -23.36 25.74
CA PHE A 112 8.43 -24.01 26.54
C PHE A 112 8.02 -24.10 28.01
N SER A 113 7.49 -23.00 28.54
CA SER A 113 6.97 -22.88 29.91
C SER A 113 5.88 -21.80 29.97
N ASP A 114 5.28 -21.60 31.13
CA ASP A 114 4.30 -20.52 31.34
C ASP A 114 4.90 -19.11 31.15
N LYS A 115 6.23 -19.01 31.10
CA LYS A 115 6.96 -17.75 30.96
C LYS A 115 7.64 -17.57 29.61
N LEU A 116 7.84 -18.63 28.83
CA LEU A 116 8.58 -18.60 27.57
C LEU A 116 7.76 -19.22 26.45
N PHE A 117 7.46 -18.39 25.47
CA PHE A 117 6.70 -18.72 24.28
C PHE A 117 7.52 -18.42 23.01
N MET A 118 7.40 -19.25 21.99
CA MET A 118 8.05 -19.08 20.70
C MET A 118 7.06 -19.16 19.55
N ASN A 119 7.27 -18.32 18.55
CA ASN A 119 6.68 -18.41 17.22
C ASN A 119 7.80 -18.61 16.19
N THR A 120 7.72 -19.67 15.40
CA THR A 120 8.53 -19.82 14.20
C THR A 120 7.61 -19.74 12.99
N SER A 121 7.95 -18.91 12.03
CA SER A 121 7.17 -18.70 10.82
C SER A 121 8.04 -18.88 9.58
N LEU A 122 7.52 -19.60 8.60
CA LEU A 122 8.05 -19.68 7.25
C LEU A 122 6.98 -19.06 6.32
N ILE A 123 7.37 -18.04 5.56
CA ILE A 123 6.46 -17.24 4.74
C ILE A 123 6.99 -17.20 3.32
N PHE A 124 6.10 -17.40 2.38
CA PHE A 124 6.32 -17.15 0.96
C PHE A 124 5.36 -16.06 0.51
N SER A 125 5.84 -15.10 -0.26
CA SER A 125 5.05 -14.04 -0.89
C SER A 125 5.48 -13.87 -2.34
N ASP A 126 4.51 -13.76 -3.25
CA ASP A 126 4.69 -13.51 -4.67
C ASP A 126 3.79 -12.33 -5.06
N TYR A 127 4.37 -11.21 -5.42
CA TYR A 127 3.69 -10.05 -6.00
C TYR A 127 4.03 -9.97 -7.48
N ARG A 128 3.00 -9.78 -8.32
CA ARG A 128 3.15 -9.60 -9.77
C ARG A 128 2.27 -8.48 -10.28
N PHE A 129 2.85 -7.74 -11.18
CA PHE A 129 2.19 -6.72 -11.97
C PHE A 129 2.47 -6.97 -13.45
N GLU A 130 1.45 -6.76 -14.28
CA GLU A 130 1.58 -6.81 -15.74
C GLU A 130 0.86 -5.62 -16.36
N PHE A 131 1.41 -5.08 -17.42
CA PHE A 131 0.78 -4.09 -18.29
C PHE A 131 0.83 -4.61 -19.71
N ASN A 132 -0.33 -4.84 -20.31
CA ASN A 132 -0.46 -5.44 -21.62
C ASN A 132 -1.13 -4.43 -22.55
N ILE A 133 -0.56 -4.20 -23.72
CA ILE A 133 -1.19 -3.45 -24.81
C ILE A 133 -1.28 -4.39 -26.01
N ALA A 134 -2.45 -4.43 -26.64
CA ALA A 134 -2.67 -5.12 -27.90
C ALA A 134 -3.34 -4.17 -28.87
N GLN A 135 -2.86 -4.12 -30.13
CA GLN A 135 -3.46 -3.38 -31.22
C GLN A 135 -3.19 -4.11 -32.54
N SER A 136 -4.23 -4.65 -33.16
CA SER A 136 -4.11 -5.49 -34.35
C SER A 136 -3.10 -6.61 -34.14
N ASP A 137 -2.01 -6.65 -34.91
CA ASP A 137 -0.93 -7.64 -34.80
C ASP A 137 0.19 -7.24 -33.83
N PHE A 138 0.05 -6.09 -33.14
CA PHE A 138 1.03 -5.60 -32.17
C PHE A 138 0.59 -5.97 -30.75
N GLU A 139 1.50 -6.56 -30.00
CA GLU A 139 1.35 -6.82 -28.56
C GLU A 139 2.59 -6.33 -27.81
N LEU A 140 2.39 -5.63 -26.72
CA LEU A 140 3.43 -5.24 -25.77
C LEU A 140 3.01 -5.68 -24.37
N LYS A 141 3.89 -6.40 -23.69
CA LYS A 141 3.71 -6.80 -22.31
C LYS A 141 4.87 -6.33 -21.46
N ILE A 142 4.59 -5.50 -20.47
CA ILE A 142 5.54 -5.10 -19.42
C ILE A 142 5.14 -5.80 -18.13
N PHE A 143 6.10 -6.39 -17.43
CA PHE A 143 5.83 -7.07 -16.19
C PHE A 143 6.93 -6.81 -15.15
N SER A 144 6.54 -6.84 -13.89
CA SER A 144 7.41 -6.65 -12.73
C SER A 144 6.90 -7.50 -11.57
N GLY A 145 7.79 -7.87 -10.65
CA GLY A 145 7.40 -8.67 -9.50
C GLY A 145 8.46 -8.80 -8.43
N ILE A 146 8.04 -9.31 -7.27
CA ILE A 146 8.89 -9.65 -6.14
C ILE A 146 8.46 -10.99 -5.59
N ASN A 147 9.42 -11.91 -5.45
CA ASN A 147 9.23 -13.16 -4.74
C ASN A 147 10.06 -13.15 -3.46
N ASP A 148 9.41 -13.35 -2.32
CA ASP A 148 10.04 -13.35 -1.01
C ASP A 148 9.90 -14.70 -0.31
N TRP A 149 11.02 -15.19 0.23
CA TRP A 149 11.06 -16.27 1.19
C TRP A 149 11.54 -15.73 2.53
N ASN A 150 10.68 -15.77 3.52
CA ASN A 150 10.95 -15.22 4.84
C ASN A 150 10.90 -16.32 5.92
N THR A 151 11.90 -16.33 6.76
CA THR A 151 11.93 -17.15 7.99
C THR A 151 12.07 -16.24 9.19
N LYS A 152 11.19 -16.40 10.16
CA LYS A 152 11.15 -15.59 11.36
C LYS A 152 10.99 -16.43 12.61
N VAL A 153 11.76 -16.12 13.65
CA VAL A 153 11.64 -16.73 14.97
C VAL A 153 11.48 -15.62 16.01
N ASP A 154 10.38 -15.63 16.72
CA ASP A 154 10.05 -14.68 17.79
C ASP A 154 9.96 -15.41 19.12
N PHE A 155 10.61 -14.88 20.14
CA PHE A 155 10.46 -15.32 21.51
C PHE A 155 9.77 -14.23 22.35
N LEU A 156 8.86 -14.65 23.20
CA LEU A 156 8.25 -13.85 24.24
C LEU A 156 8.62 -14.47 25.60
N TYR A 157 9.31 -13.70 26.43
CA TYR A 157 9.73 -14.15 27.75
C TYR A 157 9.21 -13.20 28.84
N GLN A 158 8.47 -13.74 29.77
CA GLN A 158 7.91 -13.01 30.92
C GLN A 158 8.54 -13.54 32.22
N PRO A 159 9.75 -13.06 32.60
CA PRO A 159 10.43 -13.52 33.81
C PRO A 159 9.61 -13.20 35.07
N ASN A 160 8.92 -12.08 35.07
CA ASN A 160 8.09 -11.58 36.16
C ASN A 160 6.95 -10.70 35.61
N GLN A 161 6.14 -10.11 36.49
CA GLN A 161 4.98 -9.29 36.11
C GLN A 161 5.38 -7.91 35.53
N ARG A 162 6.61 -7.44 35.76
CA ARG A 162 7.08 -6.10 35.36
C ARG A 162 7.80 -6.08 34.04
N ASN A 163 8.32 -7.23 33.56
CA ASN A 163 9.09 -7.32 32.35
C ASN A 163 8.44 -8.23 31.33
N THR A 164 8.35 -7.76 30.10
CA THR A 164 7.93 -8.55 28.94
C THR A 164 8.98 -8.41 27.85
N ILE A 165 9.91 -9.37 27.82
CA ILE A 165 11.04 -9.40 26.92
C ILE A 165 10.62 -10.07 25.62
N LYS A 166 10.95 -9.43 24.49
CA LYS A 166 10.77 -9.97 23.14
C LYS A 166 12.13 -9.95 22.44
N PHE A 167 12.50 -11.08 21.85
CA PHE A 167 13.71 -11.18 21.04
C PHE A 167 13.51 -12.17 19.92
N GLY A 168 14.29 -12.03 18.87
CA GLY A 168 14.14 -12.92 17.73
C GLY A 168 15.08 -12.60 16.59
N ALA A 169 14.89 -13.35 15.52
CA ALA A 169 15.61 -13.21 14.27
C ALA A 169 14.62 -13.25 13.09
N ASN A 170 14.96 -12.50 12.06
CA ASN A 170 14.26 -12.49 10.79
C ASN A 170 15.26 -12.60 9.65
N TYR A 171 14.94 -13.40 8.65
CA TYR A 171 15.73 -13.50 7.43
C TYR A 171 14.78 -13.57 6.24
N THR A 172 15.04 -12.75 5.22
CA THR A 172 14.28 -12.72 3.97
C THR A 172 15.24 -12.84 2.79
N TYR A 173 14.95 -13.76 1.91
CA TYR A 173 15.54 -13.85 0.59
C TYR A 173 14.57 -13.22 -0.41
N HIS A 174 15.03 -12.22 -1.14
CA HIS A 174 14.27 -11.48 -2.14
C HIS A 174 14.75 -11.84 -3.54
N GLU A 175 13.81 -12.08 -4.43
CA GLU A 175 14.01 -12.13 -5.87
C GLU A 175 13.17 -11.04 -6.52
N PHE A 176 13.81 -10.01 -7.05
CA PHE A 176 13.16 -8.95 -7.81
C PHE A 176 13.19 -9.27 -9.29
N THR A 177 12.07 -9.11 -9.94
CA THR A 177 11.96 -9.04 -11.39
C THR A 177 11.61 -7.59 -11.72
N PRO A 178 12.59 -6.73 -11.98
CA PRO A 178 12.32 -5.35 -12.36
C PRO A 178 11.60 -5.31 -13.71
N GLY A 179 11.15 -4.13 -14.14
CA GLY A 179 10.39 -3.99 -15.36
C GLY A 179 11.04 -4.66 -16.57
N ASN A 180 10.42 -5.71 -17.07
CA ASN A 180 10.81 -6.42 -18.29
C ASN A 180 9.73 -6.22 -19.33
N ALA A 181 10.13 -6.04 -20.59
CA ALA A 181 9.21 -5.87 -21.71
C ALA A 181 9.38 -7.01 -22.72
N THR A 182 8.25 -7.56 -23.16
CA THR A 182 8.18 -8.47 -24.31
C THR A 182 7.19 -7.89 -25.31
N GLY A 183 7.42 -8.12 -26.60
CA GLY A 183 6.53 -7.60 -27.63
C GLY A 183 6.44 -8.53 -28.84
N ARG A 184 5.37 -8.35 -29.60
CA ARG A 184 5.16 -9.01 -30.90
C ARG A 184 4.61 -8.00 -31.90
N SER A 185 5.12 -8.06 -33.13
CA SER A 185 4.55 -7.29 -34.24
C SER A 185 4.50 -8.21 -35.46
N GLY A 186 3.29 -8.68 -35.80
CA GLY A 186 3.09 -9.72 -36.80
C GLY A 186 3.79 -11.02 -36.41
N GLU A 187 4.71 -11.51 -37.25
CA GLU A 187 5.52 -12.71 -37.00
C GLU A 187 6.81 -12.42 -36.21
N VAL A 188 7.14 -11.15 -35.98
CA VAL A 188 8.36 -10.74 -35.26
C VAL A 188 8.07 -10.71 -33.76
N VAL A 189 8.82 -11.50 -33.01
CA VAL A 189 8.75 -11.53 -31.55
C VAL A 189 9.96 -10.80 -30.97
N PHE A 190 9.69 -9.85 -30.08
CA PHE A 190 10.67 -9.12 -29.30
C PHE A 190 10.63 -9.65 -27.88
N GLU A 191 11.57 -10.53 -27.56
CA GLU A 191 11.80 -10.98 -26.19
C GLU A 191 13.17 -10.50 -25.76
N PRO A 192 13.35 -10.02 -24.53
CA PRO A 192 14.69 -9.77 -24.03
C PRO A 192 15.46 -11.09 -24.07
N ASP A 193 16.71 -11.07 -24.52
CA ASP A 193 17.57 -12.26 -24.56
C ASP A 193 17.65 -12.93 -23.19
N GLU A 194 17.44 -12.16 -22.13
CA GLU A 194 17.41 -12.62 -20.73
C GLU A 194 16.48 -11.75 -19.88
N ILE A 195 15.69 -12.38 -19.01
CA ILE A 195 14.93 -11.69 -17.95
C ILE A 195 15.93 -11.36 -16.85
N TYR A 196 16.18 -10.07 -16.64
CA TYR A 196 17.03 -9.62 -15.54
C TYR A 196 16.34 -9.86 -14.22
N ARG A 197 17.05 -10.49 -13.31
CA ARG A 197 16.63 -10.69 -11.92
C ARG A 197 17.68 -10.13 -10.98
N GLN A 198 17.21 -9.57 -9.88
CA GLN A 198 18.05 -9.09 -8.79
C GLN A 198 17.76 -9.91 -7.55
N TYR A 199 18.78 -10.23 -6.81
CA TYR A 199 18.66 -11.02 -5.59
C TYR A 199 19.20 -10.24 -4.41
N SER A 200 18.52 -10.34 -3.27
CA SER A 200 18.97 -9.70 -2.04
C SER A 200 18.66 -10.56 -0.82
N ASN A 201 19.47 -10.40 0.19
CA ASN A 201 19.32 -11.04 1.48
C ASN A 201 19.13 -9.98 2.56
N GLU A 202 18.03 -10.03 3.29
CA GLU A 202 17.79 -9.17 4.45
C GLU A 202 17.75 -10.00 5.73
N GLY A 203 18.60 -9.65 6.68
CA GLY A 203 18.66 -10.27 7.99
C GLY A 203 18.44 -9.28 9.11
N ALA A 204 17.83 -9.71 10.21
CA ALA A 204 17.74 -8.89 11.40
C ALA A 204 17.72 -9.71 12.68
N LEU A 205 18.36 -9.15 13.71
CA LEU A 205 18.26 -9.60 15.10
C LEU A 205 17.63 -8.47 15.91
N TYR A 206 16.75 -8.79 16.84
CA TYR A 206 16.10 -7.77 17.66
C TYR A 206 15.87 -8.26 19.08
N PHE A 207 15.93 -7.30 19.97
CA PHE A 207 15.65 -7.47 21.39
C PHE A 207 14.88 -6.25 21.90
N SER A 208 13.86 -6.46 22.72
CA SER A 208 13.16 -5.37 23.40
C SER A 208 12.60 -5.84 24.74
N ASP A 209 12.43 -4.91 25.67
CA ASP A 209 11.76 -5.13 26.94
C ASP A 209 10.71 -4.06 27.20
N ASP A 210 9.52 -4.51 27.53
CA ASP A 210 8.43 -3.71 28.08
C ASP A 210 8.54 -3.71 29.61
N ILE A 211 9.07 -2.63 30.20
CA ILE A 211 9.43 -2.54 31.60
C ILE A 211 8.41 -1.69 32.37
N GLU A 212 7.77 -2.24 33.36
CA GLU A 212 6.98 -1.47 34.34
C GLU A 212 7.89 -1.00 35.48
N ILE A 213 8.51 0.19 35.29
CA ILE A 213 9.45 0.76 36.26
C ILE A 213 8.71 1.09 37.56
N THR A 214 7.55 1.72 37.44
CA THR A 214 6.62 1.98 38.54
C THR A 214 5.18 1.76 38.04
N ASP A 215 4.21 1.80 38.93
CA ASP A 215 2.77 1.72 38.56
C ASP A 215 2.35 2.88 37.62
N ALA A 216 3.08 4.00 37.67
CA ALA A 216 2.86 5.16 36.82
C ALA A 216 3.69 5.15 35.53
N LEU A 217 4.91 4.61 35.55
CA LEU A 217 5.88 4.67 34.45
C LEU A 217 6.12 3.30 33.84
N LYS A 218 5.76 3.17 32.57
CA LYS A 218 6.11 2.05 31.70
C LYS A 218 7.01 2.54 30.58
N VAL A 219 8.09 1.82 30.32
CA VAL A 219 9.08 2.08 29.27
C VAL A 219 9.17 0.85 28.39
N HIS A 220 9.22 1.05 27.08
CA HIS A 220 9.62 0.05 26.12
C HIS A 220 10.97 0.48 25.53
N ALA A 221 11.97 -0.34 25.67
CA ALA A 221 13.29 -0.15 25.07
C ALA A 221 13.59 -1.32 24.13
N GLY A 222 14.00 -1.02 22.93
CA GLY A 222 14.30 -2.03 21.93
C GLY A 222 15.49 -1.64 21.06
N LEU A 223 16.17 -2.65 20.56
CA LEU A 223 17.28 -2.54 19.62
C LEU A 223 17.09 -3.58 18.53
N ARG A 224 17.19 -3.16 17.27
CA ARG A 224 17.24 -4.03 16.11
C ARG A 224 18.57 -3.82 15.39
N TYR A 225 19.25 -4.88 15.11
CA TYR A 225 20.35 -4.92 14.15
C TYR A 225 19.79 -5.46 12.85
N SER A 226 19.95 -4.73 11.76
CA SER A 226 19.57 -5.16 10.41
C SER A 226 20.78 -5.21 9.50
N SER A 227 20.77 -6.15 8.57
CA SER A 227 21.78 -6.33 7.54
C SER A 227 21.08 -6.61 6.22
N PHE A 228 21.48 -5.91 5.18
CA PHE A 228 20.98 -6.11 3.82
C PHE A 228 22.16 -6.32 2.88
N GLN A 229 22.08 -7.35 2.06
CA GLN A 229 23.09 -7.69 1.07
C GLN A 229 22.43 -7.77 -0.30
N HIS A 230 22.86 -6.89 -1.21
CA HIS A 230 22.49 -6.95 -2.62
C HIS A 230 23.49 -7.82 -3.38
N SER A 231 23.00 -8.77 -4.17
CA SER A 231 23.84 -9.72 -4.91
C SER A 231 24.00 -9.36 -6.40
N GLY A 232 23.55 -8.14 -6.79
CA GLY A 232 23.65 -7.66 -8.16
C GLY A 232 22.66 -8.31 -9.13
N TYR A 233 22.86 -8.03 -10.40
CA TYR A 233 22.11 -8.64 -11.50
C TYR A 233 22.75 -9.99 -11.86
N ILE A 234 21.92 -11.03 -11.87
CA ILE A 234 22.35 -12.36 -12.30
C ILE A 234 21.45 -12.76 -13.46
N SER A 235 22.02 -12.90 -14.66
CA SER A 235 21.31 -13.55 -15.75
C SER A 235 21.29 -15.06 -15.54
N PHE A 236 20.28 -15.73 -16.08
CA PHE A 236 20.23 -17.21 -16.05
C PHE A 236 21.46 -17.84 -16.73
N ARG A 237 22.04 -17.17 -17.73
CA ARG A 237 23.27 -17.57 -18.43
C ARG A 237 24.50 -17.50 -17.53
N ASP A 238 24.64 -16.40 -16.74
CA ASP A 238 25.74 -16.22 -15.79
C ASP A 238 25.62 -17.22 -14.63
N TYR A 239 24.39 -17.51 -14.19
CA TYR A 239 24.13 -18.53 -13.20
C TYR A 239 24.61 -19.92 -13.65
N ILE A 240 24.31 -20.32 -14.92
CA ILE A 240 24.76 -21.61 -15.47
C ILE A 240 26.26 -21.64 -15.68
N LYS A 241 26.87 -20.51 -16.05
CA LYS A 241 28.30 -20.43 -16.33
C LYS A 241 29.16 -20.23 -15.07
N ASN A 242 28.54 -19.95 -13.92
CA ASN A 242 29.25 -19.59 -12.68
C ASN A 242 30.10 -18.32 -12.81
N GLU A 243 29.76 -17.44 -13.77
CA GLU A 243 30.44 -16.17 -14.03
C GLU A 243 29.79 -15.04 -13.22
N PHE A 244 29.95 -15.06 -11.89
CA PHE A 244 29.39 -14.02 -11.03
C PHE A 244 30.37 -12.84 -10.88
N THR A 245 30.07 -11.72 -11.50
CA THR A 245 30.62 -10.41 -11.14
C THR A 245 29.62 -9.67 -10.24
N ALA A 246 29.31 -10.26 -9.10
CA ALA A 246 28.40 -9.62 -8.16
C ALA A 246 29.15 -8.56 -7.37
N SER A 247 28.80 -7.30 -7.54
CA SER A 247 29.05 -6.28 -6.53
C SER A 247 28.24 -6.66 -5.29
N GLN A 248 28.92 -7.07 -4.21
CA GLN A 248 28.27 -7.41 -2.96
C GLN A 248 28.21 -6.17 -2.07
N ASP A 249 27.13 -5.43 -2.18
CA ASP A 249 26.91 -4.28 -1.30
C ASP A 249 26.28 -4.76 -0.01
N ASN A 250 26.92 -4.43 1.11
CA ASN A 250 26.49 -4.83 2.43
C ASN A 250 26.18 -3.60 3.28
N TYR A 251 24.93 -3.46 3.67
CA TYR A 251 24.48 -2.45 4.62
C TYR A 251 24.22 -3.09 5.98
N ARG A 252 24.64 -2.42 7.06
CA ARG A 252 24.47 -2.90 8.43
C ARG A 252 24.11 -1.74 9.33
N HIS A 253 22.97 -1.84 10.02
CA HIS A 253 22.47 -0.74 10.82
C HIS A 253 21.97 -1.21 12.18
N ILE A 254 21.96 -0.28 13.12
CA ILE A 254 21.37 -0.45 14.44
C ILE A 254 20.20 0.52 14.54
N GLU A 255 19.04 0.00 14.91
CA GLU A 255 17.78 0.72 14.97
C GLU A 255 17.24 0.74 16.40
N PRO A 256 17.57 1.79 17.21
CA PRO A 256 17.02 1.94 18.53
C PRO A 256 15.53 2.35 18.49
N ARG A 257 14.79 1.88 19.49
CA ARG A 257 13.40 2.24 19.73
C ARG A 257 13.19 2.46 21.22
N LEU A 258 12.65 3.60 21.56
CA LEU A 258 12.35 3.95 22.94
C LEU A 258 10.98 4.55 23.00
N THR A 259 10.08 3.98 23.83
CA THR A 259 8.81 4.61 24.12
C THR A 259 8.56 4.63 25.62
N PHE A 260 7.86 5.62 26.10
CA PHE A 260 7.43 5.67 27.49
C PHE A 260 5.96 6.04 27.60
N ARG A 261 5.34 5.59 28.67
CA ARG A 261 4.03 6.01 29.12
C ARG A 261 4.10 6.39 30.58
N TYR A 262 3.79 7.64 30.89
CA TYR A 262 3.66 8.13 32.25
C TYR A 262 2.20 8.44 32.58
N LYS A 263 1.63 7.70 33.53
CA LYS A 263 0.28 7.96 34.06
C LYS A 263 0.32 9.16 34.99
N LEU A 264 -0.35 10.22 34.64
CA LEU A 264 -0.53 11.39 35.51
C LEU A 264 -1.56 11.11 36.60
N ASN A 265 -2.58 10.35 36.25
CA ASN A 265 -3.65 9.88 37.12
C ASN A 265 -4.36 8.67 36.46
N PRO A 266 -5.37 8.04 37.10
CA PRO A 266 -6.06 6.87 36.53
C PRO A 266 -6.71 7.09 35.16
N THR A 267 -6.95 8.33 34.78
CA THR A 267 -7.66 8.67 33.53
C THR A 267 -6.81 9.40 32.50
N SER A 268 -5.57 9.80 32.85
CA SER A 268 -4.71 10.53 31.91
C SER A 268 -3.27 10.07 31.92
N SER A 269 -2.62 10.15 30.76
CA SER A 269 -1.21 9.79 30.59
C SER A 269 -0.54 10.64 29.51
N ILE A 270 0.77 10.80 29.64
CA ILE A 270 1.65 11.27 28.59
C ILE A 270 2.38 10.06 28.03
N LYS A 271 2.53 10.03 26.70
CA LYS A 271 3.35 9.05 26.02
C LYS A 271 4.35 9.77 25.13
N GLY A 272 5.55 9.22 25.01
CA GLY A 272 6.55 9.69 24.08
C GLY A 272 7.20 8.52 23.38
N ALA A 273 7.69 8.75 22.17
CA ALA A 273 8.34 7.75 21.34
C ALA A 273 9.52 8.35 20.58
N TYR A 274 10.56 7.57 20.46
CA TYR A 274 11.67 7.76 19.52
C TYR A 274 11.88 6.47 18.77
N THR A 275 12.00 6.55 17.44
CA THR A 275 12.27 5.39 16.59
C THR A 275 13.21 5.76 15.46
N GLN A 276 14.18 4.89 15.22
CA GLN A 276 15.07 4.94 14.07
C GLN A 276 14.79 3.74 13.18
N ASN A 277 14.70 3.95 11.86
CA ASN A 277 14.37 2.89 10.91
C ASN A 277 15.17 3.02 9.62
N TYR A 278 15.54 1.87 9.06
CA TYR A 278 16.11 1.73 7.72
C TYR A 278 15.17 0.97 6.80
N GLN A 279 15.12 1.36 5.54
CA GLN A 279 14.33 0.69 4.50
C GLN A 279 15.23 0.38 3.31
N TYR A 280 15.30 -0.90 2.95
CA TYR A 280 16.18 -1.42 1.90
C TYR A 280 15.50 -1.64 0.55
N ILE A 281 14.17 -1.57 0.52
CA ILE A 281 13.38 -1.75 -0.70
C ILE A 281 12.62 -0.45 -0.95
N HIS A 282 12.80 0.11 -2.14
CA HIS A 282 12.27 1.41 -2.54
C HIS A 282 11.17 1.25 -3.56
N LEU A 283 10.15 2.09 -3.50
CA LEU A 283 9.15 2.25 -4.54
C LEU A 283 9.48 3.51 -5.34
N ALA A 284 9.89 3.33 -6.59
CA ALA A 284 10.12 4.41 -7.53
C ALA A 284 8.85 4.68 -8.33
N SER A 285 8.36 5.90 -8.29
CA SER A 285 7.09 6.30 -8.90
C SER A 285 7.19 7.70 -9.48
N THR A 286 6.77 7.87 -10.72
CA THR A 286 6.68 9.19 -11.39
C THR A 286 5.29 9.80 -11.28
N SER A 287 4.26 9.00 -11.02
CA SER A 287 2.89 9.45 -10.95
C SER A 287 2.54 10.08 -9.59
N ALA A 288 1.67 11.09 -9.60
CA ALA A 288 1.06 11.63 -8.38
C ALA A 288 0.17 10.60 -7.66
N VAL A 289 -0.32 9.59 -8.37
CA VAL A 289 -1.07 8.46 -7.84
C VAL A 289 -0.17 7.24 -7.90
N SER A 290 -0.09 6.49 -6.81
CA SER A 290 0.60 5.20 -6.83
C SER A 290 -0.14 4.27 -7.78
N LEU A 291 0.54 3.87 -8.84
CA LEU A 291 0.02 2.96 -9.84
C LEU A 291 0.67 1.59 -9.63
N PRO A 292 0.02 0.51 -10.04
CA PRO A 292 0.66 -0.81 -10.02
C PRO A 292 1.92 -0.88 -10.87
N THR A 293 2.12 0.09 -11.79
CA THR A 293 3.31 0.24 -12.64
C THR A 293 4.55 0.78 -11.91
N ASP A 294 4.41 1.26 -10.66
CA ASP A 294 5.55 1.72 -9.87
C ASP A 294 6.54 0.56 -9.65
N LEU A 295 7.84 0.85 -9.81
CA LEU A 295 8.89 -0.16 -9.73
C LEU A 295 9.41 -0.34 -8.30
N TRP A 296 9.55 -1.58 -7.88
CA TRP A 296 10.21 -1.94 -6.65
C TRP A 296 11.70 -2.18 -6.89
N ILE A 297 12.54 -1.43 -6.20
CA ILE A 297 13.98 -1.40 -6.40
C ILE A 297 14.68 -1.69 -5.06
N PRO A 298 15.61 -2.66 -5.00
CA PRO A 298 16.44 -2.87 -3.81
C PRO A 298 17.52 -1.79 -3.67
N SER A 299 18.03 -1.60 -2.47
CA SER A 299 19.27 -0.87 -2.25
C SER A 299 20.45 -1.58 -2.92
N SER A 300 21.37 -0.80 -3.51
CA SER A 300 22.53 -1.24 -4.27
C SER A 300 23.73 -0.34 -3.96
N SER A 301 24.85 -0.48 -4.65
CA SER A 301 25.99 0.45 -4.53
C SER A 301 25.64 1.89 -4.89
N GLY A 302 24.69 2.07 -5.81
CA GLY A 302 24.20 3.38 -6.23
C GLY A 302 22.97 3.86 -5.48
N ILE A 303 22.26 2.99 -4.72
CA ILE A 303 21.01 3.32 -4.02
C ILE A 303 21.14 2.96 -2.54
N GLU A 304 21.48 3.95 -1.73
CA GLU A 304 21.58 3.76 -0.28
C GLU A 304 20.22 3.48 0.38
N PRO A 305 20.21 2.73 1.51
CA PRO A 305 19.00 2.52 2.28
C PRO A 305 18.39 3.85 2.75
N LYS A 306 17.07 4.00 2.61
CA LYS A 306 16.36 5.12 3.21
C LYS A 306 16.46 5.02 4.71
N PHE A 307 16.70 6.16 5.34
CA PHE A 307 16.79 6.28 6.78
C PHE A 307 15.74 7.25 7.31
N SER A 308 15.27 7.02 8.53
CA SER A 308 14.41 7.98 9.20
C SER A 308 14.54 7.95 10.72
N ASP A 309 14.58 9.14 11.31
CA ASP A 309 14.40 9.40 12.72
C ASP A 309 13.01 10.00 12.98
N GLN A 310 12.32 9.48 13.98
CA GLN A 310 11.00 9.98 14.34
C GLN A 310 10.86 10.17 15.85
N PHE A 311 10.35 11.33 16.23
CA PHE A 311 9.95 11.70 17.58
C PHE A 311 8.45 11.93 17.64
N ALA A 312 7.81 11.47 18.70
CA ALA A 312 6.40 11.74 18.96
C ALA A 312 6.16 11.95 20.45
N ILE A 313 5.24 12.85 20.78
CA ILE A 313 4.77 13.05 22.14
C ILE A 313 3.28 13.31 22.14
N GLY A 314 2.54 12.71 23.08
CA GLY A 314 1.10 12.85 23.13
C GLY A 314 0.54 12.86 24.55
N TYR A 315 -0.59 13.54 24.69
CA TYR A 315 -1.42 13.54 25.89
C TYR A 315 -2.73 12.80 25.62
N PHE A 316 -3.05 11.87 26.51
CA PHE A 316 -4.21 10.97 26.41
C PHE A 316 -5.07 11.11 27.64
N LYS A 317 -6.39 11.25 27.45
CA LYS A 317 -7.32 11.40 28.55
C LYS A 317 -8.64 10.69 28.31
N ASN A 318 -9.06 9.93 29.31
CA ASN A 318 -10.37 9.31 29.37
C ASN A 318 -11.30 10.18 30.24
N LEU A 319 -12.51 10.41 29.75
CA LEU A 319 -13.49 11.26 30.41
C LEU A 319 -14.77 10.45 30.68
N LYS A 320 -15.53 10.84 31.72
CA LYS A 320 -16.84 10.27 32.05
C LYS A 320 -16.82 8.74 32.11
N ASP A 321 -16.03 8.17 33.01
CA ASP A 321 -15.87 6.72 33.19
C ASP A 321 -15.56 5.95 31.90
N ASN A 322 -14.58 6.45 31.16
CA ASN A 322 -14.16 5.92 29.85
C ASN A 322 -15.27 5.97 28.77
N MET A 323 -16.25 6.87 28.93
CA MET A 323 -17.22 7.13 27.88
C MET A 323 -16.55 7.80 26.68
N TYR A 324 -15.62 8.73 26.92
CA TYR A 324 -14.83 9.39 25.89
C TYR A 324 -13.36 9.12 26.09
N GLU A 325 -12.66 8.81 25.01
CA GLU A 325 -11.21 8.79 24.90
C GLU A 325 -10.79 10.00 24.06
N THR A 326 -9.81 10.76 24.54
CA THR A 326 -9.27 11.92 23.82
C THR A 326 -7.76 11.81 23.75
N ALA A 327 -7.18 12.20 22.63
CA ALA A 327 -5.74 12.28 22.45
C ALA A 327 -5.37 13.53 21.64
N ILE A 328 -4.24 14.09 22.00
CA ILE A 328 -3.50 15.07 21.19
C ILE A 328 -2.07 14.58 21.12
N GLU A 329 -1.53 14.45 19.89
CA GLU A 329 -0.19 13.95 19.64
C GLU A 329 0.51 14.84 18.62
N GLY A 330 1.78 15.16 18.87
CA GLY A 330 2.64 15.84 17.93
C GLY A 330 3.80 14.94 17.52
N TYR A 331 4.22 14.99 16.27
CA TYR A 331 5.35 14.23 15.75
C TYR A 331 6.23 15.07 14.84
N TYR A 332 7.49 14.67 14.77
CA TYR A 332 8.48 15.14 13.79
C TYR A 332 9.26 13.93 13.28
N LYS A 333 9.42 13.85 11.98
CA LYS A 333 10.15 12.79 11.28
C LYS A 333 11.08 13.41 10.25
N GLU A 334 12.35 13.11 10.36
CA GLU A 334 13.40 13.41 9.39
C GLU A 334 13.69 12.16 8.55
N MET A 335 13.93 12.34 7.27
CA MET A 335 14.18 11.26 6.33
C MET A 335 15.37 11.62 5.44
N THR A 336 16.28 10.67 5.24
CA THR A 336 17.41 10.81 4.32
C THR A 336 17.46 9.66 3.32
N ASN A 337 18.25 9.83 2.26
CA ASN A 337 18.37 8.88 1.16
C ASN A 337 17.00 8.56 0.50
N LEU A 338 16.14 9.56 0.41
CA LEU A 338 14.92 9.47 -0.40
C LEU A 338 15.31 9.38 -1.87
N ILE A 339 14.55 8.61 -2.64
CA ILE A 339 14.78 8.51 -4.08
C ILE A 339 13.64 9.17 -4.87
N GLU A 340 14.00 9.84 -5.95
CA GLU A 340 13.11 10.35 -7.00
C GLU A 340 13.77 10.11 -8.36
N TYR A 341 12.97 10.02 -9.45
CA TYR A 341 13.55 10.07 -10.79
C TYR A 341 14.11 11.47 -11.08
N LYS A 342 15.30 11.51 -11.71
CA LYS A 342 15.87 12.75 -12.24
C LYS A 342 14.92 13.38 -13.26
N GLU A 343 15.05 14.69 -13.44
CA GLU A 343 14.21 15.40 -14.42
C GLU A 343 14.50 14.94 -15.85
N GLY A 344 13.41 14.71 -16.60
CA GLY A 344 13.48 14.24 -17.99
C GLY A 344 13.64 12.74 -18.17
N ILE A 345 13.80 11.97 -17.10
CA ILE A 345 13.84 10.50 -17.17
C ILE A 345 12.44 9.93 -16.92
N LEU A 346 11.98 9.10 -17.84
CA LEU A 346 10.73 8.36 -17.70
C LEU A 346 11.01 6.92 -17.24
N PRO A 347 10.07 6.26 -16.52
CA PRO A 347 10.24 4.86 -16.09
C PRO A 347 10.51 3.90 -17.25
N GLU A 348 9.90 4.14 -18.40
CA GLU A 348 10.08 3.38 -19.61
C GLU A 348 11.52 3.45 -20.17
N ASP A 349 12.22 4.54 -19.92
CA ASP A 349 13.63 4.69 -20.33
C ASP A 349 14.55 3.78 -19.51
N ASN A 350 14.12 3.39 -18.31
CA ASN A 350 14.90 2.57 -17.38
C ASN A 350 14.57 1.06 -17.44
N THR A 351 13.62 0.63 -18.28
CA THR A 351 13.17 -0.77 -18.33
C THR A 351 14.25 -1.75 -18.78
N ASN A 352 15.21 -1.31 -19.60
CA ASN A 352 16.25 -2.17 -20.18
C ASN A 352 17.63 -2.03 -19.53
N SER A 353 17.88 -0.96 -18.79
CA SER A 353 19.20 -0.67 -18.20
C SER A 353 19.23 -0.76 -16.68
N ASN A 354 18.08 -0.64 -16.01
CA ASN A 354 17.95 -0.58 -14.53
C ASN A 354 19.10 0.21 -13.88
N SER A 355 19.42 1.35 -14.51
CA SER A 355 20.55 2.15 -14.09
C SER A 355 20.20 2.90 -12.82
N ASP A 356 20.99 2.72 -11.76
CA ASP A 356 20.91 3.51 -10.53
C ASP A 356 21.07 5.01 -10.83
N ASP A 357 21.71 5.35 -11.96
CA ASP A 357 21.92 6.73 -12.45
C ASP A 357 20.61 7.47 -12.80
N ALA A 358 19.50 6.75 -12.97
CA ALA A 358 18.19 7.35 -13.21
C ALA A 358 17.61 8.08 -11.98
N PHE A 359 18.19 7.86 -10.79
CA PHE A 359 17.66 8.37 -9.55
C PHE A 359 18.49 9.50 -8.97
N ALA A 360 17.80 10.49 -8.42
CA ALA A 360 18.35 11.50 -7.54
C ALA A 360 18.09 11.10 -6.08
N PHE A 361 18.99 11.53 -5.19
CA PHE A 361 18.92 11.28 -3.76
C PHE A 361 18.67 12.57 -3.00
N GLY A 362 17.86 12.49 -1.95
CA GLY A 362 17.48 13.68 -1.21
C GLY A 362 16.99 13.37 0.20
N GLU A 363 16.49 14.42 0.81
CA GLU A 363 16.03 14.47 2.19
C GLU A 363 14.56 14.87 2.26
N GLY A 364 13.96 14.73 3.42
CA GLY A 364 12.59 15.19 3.63
C GLY A 364 12.21 15.23 5.11
N ASP A 365 11.29 16.12 5.41
CA ASP A 365 10.72 16.31 6.72
C ASP A 365 9.22 16.05 6.72
N SER A 366 8.74 15.44 7.80
CA SER A 366 7.30 15.30 8.03
C SER A 366 6.98 15.62 9.48
N TYR A 367 6.06 16.56 9.72
CA TYR A 367 5.62 16.91 11.06
C TYR A 367 4.14 17.22 11.10
N GLY A 368 3.54 17.06 12.27
CA GLY A 368 2.12 17.30 12.41
C GLY A 368 1.59 17.18 13.82
N ILE A 369 0.31 17.52 13.95
CA ILE A 369 -0.48 17.38 15.17
C ILE A 369 -1.70 16.52 14.82
N GLU A 370 -1.96 15.53 15.65
CA GLU A 370 -3.09 14.62 15.54
C GLU A 370 -4.03 14.78 16.74
N LEU A 371 -5.32 14.87 16.46
CA LEU A 371 -6.37 14.98 17.46
C LEU A 371 -7.33 13.80 17.30
N LEU A 372 -7.64 13.12 18.40
CA LEU A 372 -8.65 12.05 18.46
C LEU A 372 -9.66 12.32 19.56
N ILE A 373 -10.94 12.22 19.21
CA ILE A 373 -12.05 12.18 20.16
C ILE A 373 -12.89 10.97 19.82
N LYS A 374 -12.98 10.00 20.75
CA LYS A 374 -13.73 8.76 20.57
C LYS A 374 -14.76 8.58 21.66
N LYS A 375 -15.97 8.29 21.28
CA LYS A 375 -17.07 7.96 22.20
C LYS A 375 -17.38 6.47 22.14
N ASN A 376 -17.18 5.77 23.25
CA ASN A 376 -17.25 4.32 23.34
C ASN A 376 -18.59 3.78 23.87
N LYS A 377 -19.40 4.60 24.55
CA LYS A 377 -20.60 4.13 25.27
C LYS A 377 -21.84 4.93 24.86
N GLY A 378 -23.01 4.29 25.02
CA GLY A 378 -24.32 4.86 24.76
C GLY A 378 -24.93 4.41 23.44
N LYS A 379 -26.08 4.97 23.07
CA LYS A 379 -26.77 4.63 21.82
C LYS A 379 -25.99 5.09 20.59
N THR A 380 -25.30 6.21 20.72
CA THR A 380 -24.42 6.74 19.68
C THR A 380 -22.97 6.55 20.11
N THR A 381 -22.17 5.89 19.28
CA THR A 381 -20.72 5.71 19.42
C THR A 381 -20.03 6.16 18.14
N GLY A 382 -18.72 6.42 18.19
CA GLY A 382 -17.98 6.87 17.03
C GLY A 382 -16.74 7.63 17.42
N TRP A 383 -16.07 8.21 16.43
CA TRP A 383 -14.85 8.98 16.64
C TRP A 383 -14.69 10.10 15.62
N ILE A 384 -13.92 11.10 16.00
CA ILE A 384 -13.45 12.19 15.16
C ILE A 384 -11.93 12.15 15.27
N GLY A 385 -11.26 11.99 14.14
CA GLY A 385 -9.82 12.12 13.99
C GLY A 385 -9.51 13.28 13.07
N TYR A 386 -8.56 14.12 13.48
CA TYR A 386 -8.08 15.22 12.66
C TYR A 386 -6.57 15.30 12.72
N THR A 387 -5.95 15.42 11.56
CA THR A 387 -4.50 15.61 11.40
C THR A 387 -4.23 16.91 10.67
N LEU A 388 -3.34 17.71 11.24
CA LEU A 388 -2.69 18.84 10.57
C LEU A 388 -1.23 18.48 10.37
N SER A 389 -0.79 18.31 9.12
CA SER A 389 0.59 17.87 8.82
C SER A 389 1.21 18.62 7.66
N LYS A 390 2.54 18.55 7.57
CA LYS A 390 3.34 18.99 6.43
C LYS A 390 4.41 17.94 6.15
N THR A 391 4.58 17.60 4.87
CA THR A 391 5.67 16.74 4.40
C THR A 391 6.34 17.41 3.21
N THR A 392 7.64 17.64 3.32
CA THR A 392 8.46 18.26 2.28
C THR A 392 9.60 17.34 1.86
N ARG A 393 10.16 17.62 0.71
CA ARG A 393 11.32 16.93 0.14
C ARG A 393 12.29 17.94 -0.43
N TYR A 394 13.57 17.62 -0.39
CA TYR A 394 14.67 18.39 -0.95
C TYR A 394 15.62 17.45 -1.69
N PHE A 395 16.01 17.82 -2.90
CA PHE A 395 16.96 17.11 -3.76
C PHE A 395 17.77 18.13 -4.54
N ASP A 396 19.08 18.01 -4.56
CA ASP A 396 19.95 18.91 -5.31
C ASP A 396 19.66 18.89 -6.81
N GLU A 397 19.37 17.69 -7.37
CA GLU A 397 19.18 17.44 -8.79
C GLU A 397 17.72 17.52 -9.27
N VAL A 398 16.77 17.80 -8.37
CA VAL A 398 15.34 17.90 -8.70
C VAL A 398 14.80 19.24 -8.25
N ASN A 399 13.90 19.84 -9.05
CA ASN A 399 13.27 21.11 -8.75
C ASN A 399 14.28 22.28 -8.55
N ASN A 400 15.40 22.23 -9.28
CA ASN A 400 16.50 23.21 -9.17
C ASN A 400 17.07 23.36 -7.74
N GLY A 401 17.07 22.32 -6.92
CA GLY A 401 17.52 22.38 -5.54
C GLY A 401 16.60 23.21 -4.63
N ILE A 402 15.34 23.31 -4.96
CA ILE A 402 14.34 24.03 -4.14
C ILE A 402 13.42 23.00 -3.45
N GLU A 403 13.19 23.18 -2.13
CA GLU A 403 12.26 22.35 -1.37
C GLU A 403 10.86 22.32 -2.01
N PHE A 404 10.23 21.15 -2.05
CA PHE A 404 8.90 20.95 -2.62
C PHE A 404 8.04 20.02 -1.77
N PRO A 405 6.70 20.09 -1.83
CA PRO A 405 5.81 19.18 -1.11
C PRO A 405 5.97 17.74 -1.59
N ALA A 406 5.92 16.80 -0.67
CA ALA A 406 5.76 15.40 -1.06
C ALA A 406 4.42 15.20 -1.79
N LYS A 407 4.38 14.28 -2.77
CA LYS A 407 3.14 14.01 -3.53
C LYS A 407 1.94 13.64 -2.66
N TYR A 408 2.18 13.04 -1.50
CA TYR A 408 1.15 12.65 -0.53
C TYR A 408 0.99 13.67 0.61
N ASP A 409 1.59 14.85 0.51
CA ASP A 409 1.38 15.90 1.51
C ASP A 409 -0.09 16.30 1.53
N ARG A 410 -0.76 16.05 2.66
CA ARG A 410 -2.13 16.45 2.95
C ARG A 410 -2.12 17.33 4.18
N ARG A 411 -2.33 18.64 3.97
CA ARG A 411 -2.30 19.60 5.06
C ARG A 411 -3.35 19.31 6.13
N HIS A 412 -4.54 18.97 5.72
CA HIS A 412 -5.67 18.65 6.59
C HIS A 412 -6.22 17.28 6.21
N ASP A 413 -6.38 16.42 7.19
CA ASP A 413 -7.10 15.15 7.08
C ASP A 413 -8.10 15.04 8.23
N LEU A 414 -9.38 14.88 7.92
CA LEU A 414 -10.48 14.78 8.88
C LEU A 414 -11.29 13.52 8.58
N SER A 415 -11.46 12.69 9.59
CA SER A 415 -12.31 11.52 9.52
C SER A 415 -13.32 11.52 10.67
N ILE A 416 -14.60 11.34 10.35
CA ILE A 416 -15.68 11.25 11.33
C ILE A 416 -16.45 9.96 11.07
N THR A 417 -16.54 9.13 12.10
CA THR A 417 -17.34 7.90 12.06
C THR A 417 -18.37 7.93 13.17
N ALA A 418 -19.62 7.65 12.84
CA ALA A 418 -20.68 7.56 13.81
C ALA A 418 -21.53 6.31 13.59
N THR A 419 -21.89 5.64 14.68
CA THR A 419 -22.83 4.52 14.70
C THR A 419 -23.91 4.81 15.74
N HIS A 420 -25.19 4.70 15.35
CA HIS A 420 -26.32 4.94 16.21
C HIS A 420 -27.24 3.72 16.27
N ASN A 421 -27.39 3.16 17.47
CA ASN A 421 -28.36 2.09 17.73
C ASN A 421 -29.76 2.68 17.84
N LEU A 422 -30.48 2.81 16.72
CA LEU A 422 -31.83 3.35 16.65
C LEU A 422 -32.81 2.44 17.43
N SER A 423 -32.64 1.13 17.30
CA SER A 423 -33.41 0.12 18.01
C SER A 423 -32.59 -1.18 18.18
N LYS A 424 -33.18 -2.20 18.84
CA LYS A 424 -32.57 -3.55 18.91
C LYS A 424 -32.41 -4.24 17.54
N LYS A 425 -33.03 -3.69 16.48
CA LYS A 425 -33.01 -4.26 15.14
C LYS A 425 -32.32 -3.38 14.11
N TRP A 426 -32.25 -2.09 14.35
CA TRP A 426 -31.73 -1.11 13.42
C TRP A 426 -30.52 -0.40 13.99
N VAL A 427 -29.45 -0.40 13.21
CA VAL A 427 -28.22 0.33 13.46
C VAL A 427 -27.97 1.25 12.26
N LEU A 428 -27.84 2.54 12.53
CA LEU A 428 -27.43 3.53 11.53
C LEU A 428 -25.93 3.76 11.63
N SER A 429 -25.29 3.98 10.51
CA SER A 429 -23.85 4.31 10.43
C SER A 429 -23.60 5.45 9.46
N SER A 430 -22.59 6.26 9.74
CA SER A 430 -22.11 7.25 8.80
C SER A 430 -20.60 7.39 8.88
N VAL A 431 -19.98 7.67 7.74
CA VAL A 431 -18.56 7.99 7.63
C VAL A 431 -18.42 9.24 6.79
N PHE A 432 -17.75 10.24 7.33
CA PHE A 432 -17.36 11.44 6.59
C PHE A 432 -15.84 11.50 6.57
N VAL A 433 -15.28 11.76 5.40
CA VAL A 433 -13.85 11.98 5.20
C VAL A 433 -13.64 13.29 4.45
N TYR A 434 -12.61 14.03 4.85
CA TYR A 434 -12.10 15.20 4.15
C TYR A 434 -10.58 15.14 4.17
N ALA A 435 -9.95 15.35 3.03
CA ALA A 435 -8.51 15.48 2.93
C ALA A 435 -8.15 16.57 1.93
N THR A 436 -7.15 17.37 2.25
CA THR A 436 -6.53 18.29 1.28
C THR A 436 -6.05 17.48 0.06
N GLY A 437 -6.21 18.03 -1.13
CA GLY A 437 -5.79 17.37 -2.37
C GLY A 437 -4.31 17.03 -2.40
N ASN A 438 -3.94 16.02 -3.16
CA ASN A 438 -2.55 15.63 -3.39
C ASN A 438 -1.79 16.73 -4.15
N SER A 439 -0.49 16.82 -3.91
CA SER A 439 0.42 17.67 -4.66
C SER A 439 0.88 16.96 -5.92
N ILE A 440 0.80 17.62 -7.06
CA ILE A 440 1.20 17.07 -8.35
C ILE A 440 2.07 18.05 -9.14
N THR A 441 2.84 17.53 -10.08
CA THR A 441 3.60 18.33 -11.05
C THR A 441 2.73 18.56 -12.28
N LEU A 442 2.51 19.82 -12.65
CA LEU A 442 1.80 20.18 -13.85
C LEU A 442 2.75 20.71 -14.91
N PRO A 443 2.61 20.32 -16.19
CA PRO A 443 3.29 20.96 -17.29
C PRO A 443 2.75 22.40 -17.46
N THR A 444 3.64 23.35 -17.66
CA THR A 444 3.30 24.77 -17.92
C THR A 444 3.24 25.09 -19.38
N GLU A 445 4.20 24.58 -20.12
CA GLU A 445 4.32 24.82 -21.55
C GLU A 445 4.75 23.55 -22.29
N ARG A 446 4.36 23.47 -23.56
CA ARG A 446 4.85 22.45 -24.50
C ARG A 446 5.24 23.14 -25.77
N TYR A 447 6.42 22.81 -26.28
CA TYR A 447 6.93 23.32 -27.55
C TYR A 447 7.53 22.19 -28.33
N VAL A 448 7.50 22.35 -29.67
CA VAL A 448 8.06 21.39 -30.59
C VAL A 448 9.38 21.95 -31.08
N ILE A 449 10.48 21.24 -30.89
CA ILE A 449 11.81 21.57 -31.41
C ILE A 449 12.28 20.42 -32.28
N ALA A 450 12.51 20.70 -33.54
CA ALA A 450 12.97 19.71 -34.53
C ALA A 450 12.08 18.45 -34.62
N GLY A 451 10.75 18.62 -34.50
CA GLY A 451 9.78 17.52 -34.54
C GLY A 451 9.58 16.77 -33.19
N ASN A 452 10.33 17.10 -32.16
CA ASN A 452 10.18 16.51 -30.82
C ASN A 452 9.37 17.43 -29.92
N VAL A 453 8.47 16.86 -29.13
CA VAL A 453 7.67 17.59 -28.14
C VAL A 453 8.45 17.68 -26.83
N TYR A 454 8.73 18.91 -26.41
CA TYR A 454 9.32 19.21 -25.10
C TYR A 454 8.24 19.75 -24.17
N THR A 455 8.25 19.29 -22.93
CA THR A 455 7.31 19.73 -21.91
C THR A 455 8.07 20.42 -20.78
N GLU A 456 7.69 21.66 -20.49
CA GLU A 456 8.24 22.42 -19.37
C GLU A 456 7.36 22.28 -18.13
N TYR A 457 7.98 22.20 -16.95
CA TYR A 457 7.31 22.06 -15.65
C TYR A 457 7.78 23.20 -14.75
N THR A 458 6.87 23.87 -14.03
CA THR A 458 7.24 24.99 -13.14
C THR A 458 7.93 24.56 -11.87
N SER A 459 7.32 23.62 -11.15
CA SER A 459 7.87 23.11 -9.90
C SER A 459 7.38 21.71 -9.62
N ARG A 460 8.25 20.90 -9.03
CA ARG A 460 7.91 19.55 -8.60
C ARG A 460 6.80 19.57 -7.56
N ASN A 461 5.69 18.88 -7.80
CA ASN A 461 4.53 18.83 -6.90
C ASN A 461 4.00 20.21 -6.47
N GLY A 462 4.20 21.25 -7.28
CA GLY A 462 3.83 22.64 -6.94
C GLY A 462 2.34 22.93 -7.03
N PHE A 463 1.58 22.11 -7.74
CA PHE A 463 0.14 22.26 -7.85
C PHE A 463 -0.60 21.33 -6.89
N ARG A 464 -1.58 21.87 -6.16
CA ARG A 464 -2.42 21.11 -5.25
C ARG A 464 -3.78 20.86 -5.87
N MET A 465 -4.15 19.59 -5.99
CA MET A 465 -5.46 19.18 -6.48
C MET A 465 -6.58 19.68 -5.55
N GLU A 466 -7.82 19.68 -6.05
CA GLU A 466 -8.99 19.97 -5.20
C GLU A 466 -9.08 18.98 -4.03
N PRO A 467 -9.65 19.45 -2.87
CA PRO A 467 -9.83 18.57 -1.73
C PRO A 467 -10.75 17.38 -2.04
N TYR A 468 -10.37 16.24 -1.50
CA TYR A 468 -11.20 15.05 -1.47
C TYR A 468 -12.17 15.11 -0.28
N HIS A 469 -13.46 14.93 -0.49
CA HIS A 469 -14.37 14.68 0.62
C HIS A 469 -15.58 13.82 0.21
N ARG A 470 -16.08 13.06 1.18
CA ARG A 470 -17.15 12.10 0.95
C ARG A 470 -17.94 11.84 2.22
N LEU A 471 -19.24 11.68 2.08
CA LEU A 471 -20.13 11.19 3.14
C LEU A 471 -20.77 9.87 2.70
N ASP A 472 -20.60 8.85 3.50
CA ASP A 472 -21.27 7.56 3.35
C ASP A 472 -22.28 7.39 4.47
N ILE A 473 -23.44 6.84 4.19
CA ILE A 473 -24.43 6.48 5.19
C ILE A 473 -24.86 5.03 5.02
N GLY A 474 -25.21 4.40 6.12
CA GLY A 474 -25.68 3.02 6.10
C GLY A 474 -26.74 2.75 7.16
N ALA A 475 -27.59 1.78 6.89
CA ALA A 475 -28.57 1.27 7.81
C ALA A 475 -28.53 -0.25 7.79
N THR A 476 -28.28 -0.86 8.94
CA THR A 476 -28.29 -2.32 9.09
C THR A 476 -29.52 -2.77 9.85
N TYR A 477 -30.31 -3.63 9.21
CA TYR A 477 -31.46 -4.28 9.82
C TYR A 477 -31.15 -5.73 10.17
N THR A 478 -31.26 -6.07 11.46
CA THR A 478 -31.06 -7.43 11.96
C THR A 478 -32.36 -7.92 12.58
N PRO A 479 -33.13 -8.77 11.90
CA PRO A 479 -34.35 -9.34 12.46
C PRO A 479 -34.04 -10.25 13.65
N LYS A 480 -35.04 -10.50 14.50
CA LYS A 480 -34.87 -11.50 15.57
C LYS A 480 -34.47 -12.85 14.97
N LYS A 481 -33.49 -13.49 15.58
CA LYS A 481 -33.04 -14.83 15.18
C LYS A 481 -34.20 -15.82 15.18
N LYS A 482 -34.48 -16.42 14.03
CA LYS A 482 -35.45 -17.48 13.88
C LYS A 482 -34.72 -18.72 13.39
N ARG A 483 -34.75 -19.84 14.18
CA ARG A 483 -34.16 -21.14 13.85
C ARG A 483 -32.61 -21.10 13.79
N LYS A 484 -32.00 -21.84 12.84
CA LYS A 484 -30.53 -22.01 12.68
C LYS A 484 -29.84 -20.84 11.98
N PHE A 485 -30.60 -20.01 11.26
CA PHE A 485 -30.02 -18.92 10.45
C PHE A 485 -30.21 -17.55 11.11
N GLN A 486 -29.19 -16.72 11.04
CA GLN A 486 -29.23 -15.31 11.36
C GLN A 486 -29.02 -14.54 10.05
N SER A 487 -29.96 -13.69 9.68
CA SER A 487 -29.80 -12.78 8.54
C SER A 487 -29.58 -11.35 9.01
N SER A 488 -28.93 -10.57 8.20
CA SER A 488 -28.88 -9.11 8.31
C SER A 488 -28.99 -8.49 6.93
N TRP A 489 -29.59 -7.31 6.86
CA TRP A 489 -29.74 -6.54 5.64
C TRP A 489 -29.00 -5.23 5.83
N ASN A 490 -28.09 -4.93 4.95
CA ASN A 490 -27.33 -3.69 4.97
C ASN A 490 -27.73 -2.85 3.74
N PHE A 491 -28.18 -1.63 4.00
CA PHE A 491 -28.47 -0.63 3.00
C PHE A 491 -27.46 0.48 3.17
N SER A 492 -26.67 0.76 2.16
CA SER A 492 -25.65 1.81 2.21
C SER A 492 -25.64 2.63 0.94
N ILE A 493 -25.42 3.92 1.10
CA ILE A 493 -25.19 4.87 0.03
C ILE A 493 -23.79 5.41 0.22
N TYR A 494 -22.94 5.13 -0.74
CA TYR A 494 -21.60 5.66 -0.84
C TYR A 494 -21.65 7.02 -1.52
N ASN A 495 -20.89 8.00 -1.02
CA ASN A 495 -20.83 9.34 -1.59
C ASN A 495 -22.21 9.99 -1.76
N VAL A 496 -22.95 10.17 -0.66
CA VAL A 496 -24.36 10.58 -0.60
C VAL A 496 -24.68 11.83 -1.45
N TYR A 497 -23.75 12.78 -1.54
CA TYR A 497 -23.93 14.02 -2.32
C TYR A 497 -23.24 13.98 -3.68
N SER A 498 -22.85 12.78 -4.16
CA SER A 498 -22.33 12.55 -5.52
C SER A 498 -21.18 13.49 -5.94
N ARG A 499 -20.24 13.78 -5.00
CA ARG A 499 -19.09 14.61 -5.34
C ARG A 499 -18.16 13.87 -6.30
N LYS A 500 -17.79 14.53 -7.37
CA LYS A 500 -16.75 14.08 -8.30
C LYS A 500 -15.38 14.36 -7.69
N ASN A 501 -14.88 13.42 -6.85
CA ASN A 501 -13.59 13.56 -6.21
C ASN A 501 -12.47 13.38 -7.24
N PRO A 502 -11.46 14.26 -7.25
CA PRO A 502 -10.34 14.16 -8.18
C PRO A 502 -9.52 12.89 -7.88
N TYR A 503 -9.16 12.17 -8.93
CA TYR A 503 -8.29 11.00 -8.84
C TYR A 503 -6.92 11.28 -9.43
N PHE A 504 -6.87 11.68 -10.71
CA PHE A 504 -5.67 12.17 -11.36
C PHE A 504 -6.02 13.17 -12.47
N ILE A 505 -5.01 13.94 -12.90
CA ILE A 505 -5.11 14.87 -14.02
C ILE A 505 -4.20 14.34 -15.12
N TYR A 506 -4.71 14.25 -16.33
CA TYR A 506 -3.92 13.96 -17.52
C TYR A 506 -4.07 15.09 -18.54
N PHE A 507 -3.09 15.19 -19.43
CA PHE A 507 -3.08 16.21 -20.47
C PHE A 507 -3.22 15.53 -21.82
N ALA A 508 -4.13 16.04 -22.63
CA ALA A 508 -4.29 15.62 -24.02
C ALA A 508 -4.13 16.83 -24.93
N LEU A 509 -3.64 16.58 -26.15
CA LEU A 509 -3.64 17.58 -27.21
C LEU A 509 -4.93 17.39 -28.00
N GLU A 510 -5.77 18.41 -28.05
CA GLU A 510 -6.97 18.40 -28.88
C GLU A 510 -6.74 19.18 -30.17
N ALA A 511 -7.09 18.55 -31.30
CA ALA A 511 -7.18 19.25 -32.57
C ALA A 511 -8.38 20.22 -32.52
N PRO A 512 -8.33 21.37 -33.21
CA PRO A 512 -9.50 22.26 -33.36
C PRO A 512 -10.69 21.50 -33.98
N GLU A 513 -11.91 21.89 -33.59
CA GLU A 513 -13.12 21.32 -34.17
C GLU A 513 -13.09 21.35 -35.72
N GLY A 514 -13.24 20.20 -36.35
CA GLY A 514 -13.28 20.05 -37.80
C GLY A 514 -11.93 19.67 -38.46
N VAL A 515 -10.88 19.48 -37.71
CA VAL A 515 -9.58 18.96 -38.21
C VAL A 515 -9.49 17.46 -37.90
N ASP A 516 -9.27 16.65 -38.91
CA ASP A 516 -9.12 15.20 -38.74
C ASP A 516 -7.83 14.89 -37.93
N ASN A 517 -7.91 13.99 -36.95
CA ASN A 517 -6.80 13.65 -36.05
C ASN A 517 -5.54 13.15 -36.78
N GLY A 518 -5.63 12.79 -38.06
CA GLY A 518 -4.50 12.39 -38.90
C GLY A 518 -3.69 13.53 -39.48
N SER A 519 -4.12 14.81 -39.35
CA SER A 519 -3.47 16.00 -39.95
C SER A 519 -2.99 17.01 -38.90
N ILE A 520 -2.45 16.54 -37.76
CA ILE A 520 -1.86 17.42 -36.75
C ILE A 520 -0.60 18.07 -37.30
N GLN A 521 -0.74 19.33 -37.75
CA GLN A 521 0.39 20.18 -38.09
C GLN A 521 0.80 21.03 -36.89
N GLU A 522 2.13 21.30 -36.81
CA GLU A 522 2.69 22.22 -35.81
C GLU A 522 1.90 23.54 -35.75
N GLY A 523 1.40 23.89 -34.58
CA GLY A 523 0.71 25.16 -34.32
C GLY A 523 -0.81 25.10 -34.12
N ASN A 524 -1.48 23.97 -34.39
CA ASN A 524 -2.95 23.89 -34.35
C ASN A 524 -3.49 22.99 -33.20
N VAL A 525 -2.72 22.68 -32.19
CA VAL A 525 -3.17 21.84 -31.05
C VAL A 525 -3.25 22.64 -29.77
N THR A 526 -4.37 22.51 -29.08
CA THR A 526 -4.55 23.13 -27.77
C THR A 526 -4.34 22.08 -26.68
N PRO A 527 -3.38 22.25 -25.77
CA PRO A 527 -3.24 21.36 -24.63
C PRO A 527 -4.43 21.56 -23.67
N LYS A 528 -5.12 20.48 -23.35
CA LYS A 528 -6.19 20.48 -22.35
C LYS A 528 -5.87 19.56 -21.19
N ALA A 529 -6.18 20.02 -19.98
CA ALA A 529 -6.08 19.24 -18.76
C ALA A 529 -7.41 18.59 -18.45
N TYR A 530 -7.43 17.28 -18.31
CA TYR A 530 -8.59 16.49 -17.95
C TYR A 530 -8.46 15.90 -16.57
N GLN A 531 -9.42 16.20 -15.70
CA GLN A 531 -9.50 15.59 -14.39
C GLN A 531 -10.33 14.32 -14.46
N VAL A 532 -9.70 13.18 -14.17
CA VAL A 532 -10.43 11.94 -13.94
C VAL A 532 -10.93 11.94 -12.51
N SER A 533 -12.21 11.72 -12.33
CA SER A 533 -12.85 11.59 -11.03
C SER A 533 -13.16 10.14 -10.73
N ILE A 534 -12.96 9.72 -9.48
CA ILE A 534 -13.42 8.41 -9.03
C ILE A 534 -14.95 8.40 -9.09
N PHE A 535 -15.50 7.36 -9.69
CA PHE A 535 -16.95 7.15 -9.72
C PHE A 535 -17.52 7.22 -8.30
N PRO A 536 -18.70 7.84 -8.12
CA PRO A 536 -19.33 7.95 -6.82
C PRO A 536 -19.70 6.60 -6.21
#